data_0d019a3b49ee01261576124207b4bf2f
#
_entry.id   0d019a3b49ee01261576124207b4bf2f
#
_cell.length_a   1.000
_cell.length_b   1.000
_cell.length_c   1.000
_cell.angle_alpha   90.00
_cell.angle_beta   90.00
_cell.angle_gamma   90.00
#
_symmetry.space_group_name_H-M   'P 1'
#
loop_
_entity.id
_entity.type
_entity.pdbx_description
1 polymer ?
#
loop_
_entity_poly.entity_id
_entity_poly.type
_entity_poly.pdbx_seq_one_letter_code
_entity_poly.pdbx_strand_id
1 'polypeptide(L)'
;MNKKILQTLNSALERTKTTHYAPVTIDALQARLSEELDWLDACPGRESLIILLQELSSNMRSARIVVSPGYSFLPDSYLLFLTGVTKVNPVEWDLPFSRFTKSVHNGAEIPFEAGTGCLEVARKVLSGRDSELVIEIEPGLFEITFLDGTELQNVKLRITTYAALDQFSRTLKGGWHPLDEATLRLFSRGATDGAIFFESDKMREWFFDFDPESMSDLVLLNAIYWPSRIQLFPELLRRKQAGEFDKQFKDTYGIPVYQEQTGDPNLAPKGHFIGRTMMAVEALLPYRNKTKLK
;
A
#
# COMPACT_ATOMS: atom_id res chain seq x y z
N MET A 1 25.03 -2.29 -7.91
CA MET A 1 24.06 -2.41 -6.77
C MET A 1 24.76 -2.30 -5.43
N ASN A 2 24.26 -1.47 -4.54
CA ASN A 2 24.85 -1.18 -3.23
C ASN A 2 24.78 -2.41 -2.31
N LYS A 3 25.90 -2.77 -1.68
CA LYS A 3 26.04 -3.94 -0.79
C LYS A 3 25.00 -3.93 0.37
N LYS A 4 24.57 -2.74 0.78
CA LYS A 4 23.56 -2.53 1.84
C LYS A 4 22.16 -2.93 1.39
N ILE A 5 21.78 -2.63 0.15
CA ILE A 5 20.49 -3.08 -0.44
C ILE A 5 20.47 -4.58 -0.56
N LEU A 6 21.53 -5.20 -1.09
CA LEU A 6 21.63 -6.67 -1.20
C LEU A 6 21.45 -7.39 0.12
N GLN A 7 22.08 -6.90 1.19
CA GLN A 7 21.93 -7.49 2.51
C GLN A 7 20.50 -7.33 3.06
N THR A 8 19.87 -6.18 2.82
CA THR A 8 18.47 -5.93 3.22
C THR A 8 17.53 -6.85 2.45
N LEU A 9 17.73 -7.00 1.14
CA LEU A 9 16.90 -7.84 0.28
C LEU A 9 16.99 -9.32 0.66
N ASN A 10 18.20 -9.84 0.89
CA ASN A 10 18.40 -11.24 1.27
C ASN A 10 17.75 -11.56 2.63
N SER A 11 17.91 -10.68 3.62
CA SER A 11 17.25 -10.87 4.93
C SER A 11 15.74 -10.69 4.88
N ALA A 12 15.22 -9.89 3.96
CA ALA A 12 13.79 -9.69 3.77
C ALA A 12 13.16 -10.86 3.00
N LEU A 13 13.84 -11.39 1.99
CA LEU A 13 13.36 -12.52 1.20
C LEU A 13 13.07 -13.75 2.08
N GLU A 14 13.93 -14.02 3.08
CA GLU A 14 13.71 -15.10 4.04
C GLU A 14 12.45 -14.89 4.90
N ARG A 15 12.10 -13.63 5.20
CA ARG A 15 10.91 -13.28 5.98
C ARG A 15 9.62 -13.33 5.17
N THR A 16 9.70 -13.21 3.84
CA THR A 16 8.53 -13.17 2.95
C THR A 16 8.07 -14.54 2.46
N LYS A 17 8.70 -15.62 2.93
CA LYS A 17 8.25 -17.00 2.62
C LYS A 17 6.87 -17.32 3.19
N THR A 18 6.38 -16.50 4.14
CA THR A 18 5.03 -16.60 4.70
C THR A 18 4.14 -15.53 4.08
N THR A 19 3.24 -15.91 3.20
CA THR A 19 2.19 -15.06 2.65
C THR A 19 0.95 -15.14 3.54
N HIS A 20 0.18 -14.04 3.64
CA HIS A 20 -0.93 -13.90 4.59
C HIS A 20 -2.31 -13.96 3.92
N TYR A 21 -2.41 -13.58 2.65
CA TYR A 21 -3.69 -13.39 1.97
C TYR A 21 -3.88 -14.32 0.78
N ALA A 22 -2.82 -14.63 0.04
CA ALA A 22 -2.87 -15.56 -1.09
C ALA A 22 -1.60 -16.42 -1.15
N PRO A 23 -1.69 -17.70 -1.56
CA PRO A 23 -0.52 -18.53 -1.74
C PRO A 23 0.34 -18.01 -2.90
N VAL A 24 1.62 -17.78 -2.62
CA VAL A 24 2.61 -17.33 -3.62
C VAL A 24 3.74 -18.34 -3.69
N THR A 25 4.16 -18.69 -4.89
CA THR A 25 5.30 -19.58 -5.09
C THR A 25 6.63 -18.82 -4.93
N ILE A 26 7.67 -19.53 -4.50
CA ILE A 26 9.04 -18.97 -4.42
C ILE A 26 9.48 -18.49 -5.80
N ASP A 27 9.15 -19.25 -6.86
CA ASP A 27 9.49 -18.88 -8.23
C ASP A 27 8.87 -17.56 -8.66
N ALA A 28 7.61 -17.28 -8.28
CA ALA A 28 6.94 -16.00 -8.56
C ALA A 28 7.61 -14.83 -7.82
N LEU A 29 8.02 -15.03 -6.56
CA LEU A 29 8.75 -14.02 -5.80
C LEU A 29 10.13 -13.73 -6.42
N GLN A 30 10.84 -14.78 -6.85
CA GLN A 30 12.14 -14.64 -7.49
C GLN A 30 12.05 -13.99 -8.87
N ALA A 31 11.07 -14.38 -9.68
CA ALA A 31 10.83 -13.78 -11.00
C ALA A 31 10.54 -12.27 -10.87
N ARG A 32 9.68 -11.90 -9.93
CA ARG A 32 9.37 -10.49 -9.67
C ARG A 32 10.60 -9.72 -9.17
N LEU A 33 11.37 -10.30 -8.26
CA LEU A 33 12.60 -9.67 -7.78
C LEU A 33 13.60 -9.46 -8.90
N SER A 34 13.78 -10.44 -9.80
CA SER A 34 14.66 -10.32 -10.96
C SER A 34 14.22 -9.18 -11.89
N GLU A 35 12.92 -9.13 -12.23
CA GLU A 35 12.35 -8.04 -13.04
C GLU A 35 12.66 -6.65 -12.45
N GLU A 36 12.47 -6.49 -11.14
CA GLU A 36 12.70 -5.20 -10.47
C GLU A 36 14.19 -4.85 -10.32
N LEU A 37 15.06 -5.86 -10.16
CA LEU A 37 16.52 -5.64 -10.14
C LEU A 37 17.04 -5.26 -11.51
N ASP A 38 16.56 -5.88 -12.60
CA ASP A 38 16.92 -5.52 -13.97
C ASP A 38 16.51 -4.06 -14.26
N TRP A 39 15.33 -3.64 -13.81
CA TRP A 39 14.90 -2.25 -13.89
C TRP A 39 15.80 -1.32 -13.10
N LEU A 40 16.22 -1.72 -11.90
CA LEU A 40 17.08 -0.93 -11.03
C LEU A 40 18.46 -0.72 -11.67
N ASP A 41 19.07 -1.80 -12.19
CA ASP A 41 20.42 -1.78 -12.76
C ASP A 41 20.48 -1.03 -14.10
N ALA A 42 19.35 -0.87 -14.79
CA ALA A 42 19.28 -0.14 -16.05
C ALA A 42 19.53 1.38 -15.91
N CYS A 43 19.39 1.96 -14.68
CA CYS A 43 19.59 3.40 -14.46
C CYS A 43 19.99 3.67 -13.00
N PRO A 44 21.21 4.18 -12.72
CA PRO A 44 21.73 4.40 -11.35
C PRO A 44 20.83 5.27 -10.46
N GLY A 45 20.16 6.29 -11.00
CA GLY A 45 19.23 7.15 -10.23
C GLY A 45 18.04 6.40 -9.65
N ARG A 46 17.67 5.25 -10.20
CA ARG A 46 16.60 4.40 -9.67
C ARG A 46 17.00 3.77 -8.33
N GLU A 47 18.27 3.37 -8.21
CA GLU A 47 18.82 2.87 -6.93
C GLU A 47 18.80 3.98 -5.86
N SER A 48 19.20 5.19 -6.20
CA SER A 48 19.19 6.35 -5.32
C SER A 48 17.77 6.68 -4.84
N LEU A 49 16.76 6.57 -5.71
CA LEU A 49 15.35 6.72 -5.34
C LEU A 49 14.90 5.67 -4.31
N ILE A 50 15.20 4.39 -4.54
CA ILE A 50 14.82 3.32 -3.60
C ILE A 50 15.49 3.52 -2.25
N ILE A 51 16.78 3.87 -2.23
CA ILE A 51 17.53 4.18 -1.00
C ILE A 51 16.88 5.35 -0.26
N LEU A 52 16.56 6.43 -0.96
CA LEU A 52 15.91 7.60 -0.37
C LEU A 52 14.59 7.24 0.32
N LEU A 53 13.71 6.52 -0.36
CA LEU A 53 12.42 6.10 0.20
C LEU A 53 12.61 5.16 1.42
N GLN A 54 13.60 4.26 1.37
CA GLN A 54 13.94 3.41 2.50
C GLN A 54 14.46 4.23 3.70
N GLU A 55 15.33 5.20 3.47
CA GLU A 55 15.85 6.08 4.53
C GLU A 55 14.75 6.92 5.17
N LEU A 56 13.87 7.53 4.37
CA LEU A 56 12.70 8.23 4.87
C LEU A 56 11.85 7.32 5.77
N SER A 57 11.48 6.15 5.26
CA SER A 57 10.68 5.18 6.01
C SER A 57 11.38 4.72 7.31
N SER A 58 12.70 4.52 7.29
CA SER A 58 13.48 4.13 8.46
C SER A 58 13.57 5.24 9.50
N ASN A 59 13.80 6.48 9.08
CA ASN A 59 13.86 7.64 9.98
C ASN A 59 12.50 7.96 10.59
N MET A 60 11.39 7.84 9.82
CA MET A 60 10.04 7.95 10.36
C MET A 60 9.81 6.94 11.48
N ARG A 61 10.13 5.65 11.24
CA ARG A 61 9.99 4.60 12.27
C ARG A 61 10.85 4.87 13.50
N SER A 62 12.08 5.36 13.32
CA SER A 62 12.98 5.73 14.43
C SER A 62 12.41 6.88 15.26
N ALA A 63 11.71 7.82 14.62
CA ALA A 63 10.98 8.90 15.26
C ALA A 63 9.60 8.46 15.81
N ARG A 64 9.23 7.17 15.70
CA ARG A 64 7.92 6.60 16.08
C ARG A 64 6.75 7.16 15.27
N ILE A 65 7.00 7.64 14.06
CA ILE A 65 5.98 8.09 13.12
C ILE A 65 5.59 6.90 12.27
N VAL A 66 4.29 6.63 12.20
CA VAL A 66 3.73 5.53 11.41
C VAL A 66 3.72 5.92 9.95
N VAL A 67 4.30 5.09 9.10
CA VAL A 67 4.22 5.21 7.63
C VAL A 67 3.02 4.42 7.14
N SER A 68 2.30 4.96 6.18
CA SER A 68 1.17 4.28 5.52
C SER A 68 1.60 2.90 5.00
N PRO A 69 0.82 1.83 5.22
CA PRO A 69 1.18 0.49 4.75
C PRO A 69 1.18 0.36 3.22
N GLY A 70 0.45 1.25 2.53
CA GLY A 70 0.41 1.33 1.07
C GLY A 70 -0.34 2.57 0.62
N TYR A 71 0.29 3.38 -0.22
CA TYR A 71 -0.30 4.61 -0.76
C TYR A 71 0.00 4.77 -2.25
N SER A 72 -1.03 5.08 -3.04
CA SER A 72 -0.96 5.27 -4.48
C SER A 72 -0.33 4.07 -5.22
N PHE A 73 0.75 4.26 -5.98
CA PHE A 73 1.43 3.23 -6.77
C PHE A 73 2.67 2.63 -6.08
N LEU A 74 3.05 3.09 -4.90
CA LEU A 74 4.20 2.52 -4.16
C LEU A 74 4.03 1.03 -3.83
N PRO A 75 2.81 0.53 -3.53
CA PRO A 75 2.58 -0.90 -3.31
C PRO A 75 2.91 -1.80 -4.49
N ASP A 76 3.03 -1.26 -5.71
CA ASP A 76 3.26 -2.06 -6.91
C ASP A 76 4.74 -2.49 -7.07
N SER A 77 5.65 -2.03 -6.20
CA SER A 77 7.06 -2.44 -6.18
C SER A 77 7.36 -3.43 -5.07
N TYR A 78 7.92 -4.59 -5.45
CA TYR A 78 8.39 -5.61 -4.52
C TYR A 78 9.67 -5.16 -3.78
N LEU A 79 10.54 -4.37 -4.42
CA LEU A 79 11.70 -3.75 -3.76
C LEU A 79 11.26 -2.83 -2.62
N LEU A 80 10.21 -2.02 -2.82
CA LEU A 80 9.68 -1.15 -1.75
C LEU A 80 9.04 -1.96 -0.61
N PHE A 81 8.43 -3.10 -0.90
CA PHE A 81 7.96 -4.03 0.11
C PHE A 81 9.13 -4.67 0.88
N LEU A 82 10.13 -5.22 0.20
CA LEU A 82 11.30 -5.85 0.82
C LEU A 82 12.13 -4.87 1.66
N THR A 83 12.26 -3.62 1.22
CA THR A 83 12.95 -2.55 1.95
C THR A 83 12.09 -1.94 3.07
N GLY A 84 10.83 -2.36 3.16
CA GLY A 84 9.90 -1.97 4.22
C GLY A 84 9.30 -0.57 4.04
N VAL A 85 9.39 0.02 2.86
CA VAL A 85 8.72 1.28 2.53
C VAL A 85 7.21 1.08 2.51
N THR A 86 6.75 -0.03 1.91
CA THR A 86 5.34 -0.47 1.95
C THR A 86 5.18 -1.76 2.75
N LYS A 87 3.95 -2.15 3.02
CA LYS A 87 3.59 -3.42 3.70
C LYS A 87 2.70 -4.31 2.86
N VAL A 88 2.37 -3.85 1.67
CA VAL A 88 1.63 -4.62 0.67
C VAL A 88 2.64 -5.41 -0.16
N ASN A 89 2.52 -6.74 -0.16
CA ASN A 89 3.31 -7.60 -1.05
C ASN A 89 2.66 -7.61 -2.44
N PRO A 90 3.26 -6.99 -3.47
CA PRO A 90 2.64 -6.90 -4.79
C PRO A 90 2.44 -8.25 -5.47
N VAL A 91 3.28 -9.25 -5.17
CA VAL A 91 3.17 -10.59 -5.76
C VAL A 91 1.96 -11.34 -5.20
N GLU A 92 1.69 -11.19 -3.91
CA GLU A 92 0.53 -11.76 -3.23
C GLU A 92 -0.81 -11.21 -3.75
N TRP A 93 -0.81 -9.96 -4.18
CA TRP A 93 -1.99 -9.24 -4.65
C TRP A 93 -2.10 -9.09 -6.16
N ASP A 94 -1.16 -9.70 -6.89
CA ASP A 94 -1.07 -9.61 -8.36
C ASP A 94 -1.05 -8.14 -8.86
N LEU A 95 -0.21 -7.30 -8.21
CA LEU A 95 -0.03 -5.91 -8.60
C LEU A 95 1.09 -5.82 -9.65
N PRO A 96 0.83 -5.22 -10.84
CA PRO A 96 1.82 -5.15 -11.91
C PRO A 96 2.90 -4.11 -11.62
N PHE A 97 4.17 -4.48 -11.75
CA PHE A 97 5.30 -3.54 -11.62
C PHE A 97 5.29 -2.41 -12.65
N SER A 98 4.69 -2.68 -13.80
CA SER A 98 4.60 -1.72 -14.90
C SER A 98 3.92 -0.41 -14.54
N ARG A 99 3.01 -0.41 -13.55
CA ARG A 99 2.36 0.82 -13.08
C ARG A 99 3.32 1.68 -12.27
N PHE A 100 4.13 1.08 -11.40
CA PHE A 100 5.20 1.78 -10.70
C PHE A 100 6.22 2.39 -11.67
N THR A 101 6.74 1.57 -12.60
CA THR A 101 7.76 2.03 -13.56
C THR A 101 7.26 3.13 -14.47
N LYS A 102 6.02 3.04 -14.97
CA LYS A 102 5.39 4.10 -15.79
C LYS A 102 5.21 5.39 -14.99
N SER A 103 4.77 5.30 -13.73
CA SER A 103 4.59 6.48 -12.88
C SER A 103 5.91 7.20 -12.64
N VAL A 104 6.97 6.48 -12.31
CA VAL A 104 8.31 7.03 -12.12
C VAL A 104 8.86 7.62 -13.42
N HIS A 105 8.75 6.90 -14.54
CA HIS A 105 9.24 7.35 -15.84
C HIS A 105 8.53 8.61 -16.34
N ASN A 106 7.22 8.71 -16.13
CA ASN A 106 6.43 9.87 -16.54
C ASN A 106 6.57 11.09 -15.61
N GLY A 107 7.46 11.04 -14.62
CA GLY A 107 7.69 12.13 -13.68
C GLY A 107 6.50 12.40 -12.75
N ALA A 108 5.71 11.38 -12.46
CA ALA A 108 4.65 11.51 -11.46
C ALA A 108 5.24 11.87 -10.09
N GLU A 109 4.50 12.63 -9.30
CA GLU A 109 4.88 12.88 -7.91
C GLU A 109 4.95 11.53 -7.16
N ILE A 110 6.10 11.24 -6.55
CA ILE A 110 6.27 10.07 -5.68
C ILE A 110 5.56 10.37 -4.35
N PRO A 111 4.44 9.72 -4.05
CA PRO A 111 3.67 10.05 -2.86
C PRO A 111 4.21 9.28 -1.65
N PHE A 112 4.49 9.98 -0.56
CA PHE A 112 4.91 9.38 0.70
C PHE A 112 4.02 9.87 1.83
N GLU A 113 3.23 8.99 2.42
CA GLU A 113 2.24 9.32 3.44
C GLU A 113 2.65 8.75 4.80
N ALA A 114 2.64 9.61 5.83
CA ALA A 114 2.97 9.23 7.20
C ALA A 114 2.21 10.08 8.23
N GLY A 115 2.30 9.71 9.50
CA GLY A 115 1.68 10.41 10.62
C GLY A 115 2.26 11.79 10.89
N THR A 116 1.73 12.44 11.93
CA THR A 116 2.11 13.80 12.34
C THR A 116 3.61 13.90 12.62
N GLY A 117 4.24 14.99 12.18
CA GLY A 117 5.68 15.23 12.30
C GLY A 117 6.52 14.71 11.14
N CYS A 118 5.90 13.99 10.17
CA CYS A 118 6.64 13.41 9.05
C CYS A 118 7.37 14.45 8.19
N LEU A 119 6.80 15.64 8.02
CA LEU A 119 7.42 16.69 7.21
C LEU A 119 8.73 17.20 7.82
N GLU A 120 8.79 17.34 9.15
CA GLU A 120 10.00 17.75 9.85
C GLU A 120 11.12 16.70 9.69
N VAL A 121 10.77 15.40 9.88
CA VAL A 121 11.71 14.30 9.68
C VAL A 121 12.16 14.24 8.22
N ALA A 122 11.27 14.43 7.25
CA ALA A 122 11.62 14.44 5.83
C ALA A 122 12.62 15.56 5.50
N ARG A 123 12.37 16.77 5.97
CA ARG A 123 13.29 17.93 5.78
C ARG A 123 14.68 17.62 6.34
N LYS A 124 14.75 17.01 7.54
CA LYS A 124 16.03 16.63 8.14
C LYS A 124 16.77 15.57 7.34
N VAL A 125 16.08 14.54 6.84
CA VAL A 125 16.69 13.49 6.01
C VAL A 125 17.18 14.07 4.69
N LEU A 126 16.36 14.90 4.05
CA LEU A 126 16.66 15.48 2.74
C LEU A 126 17.78 16.52 2.79
N SER A 127 17.87 17.33 3.85
CA SER A 127 18.94 18.35 4.01
C SER A 127 20.33 17.76 4.30
N GLY A 128 20.42 16.51 4.70
CA GLY A 128 21.68 15.82 4.99
C GLY A 128 22.27 15.03 3.80
N ARG A 129 21.80 15.26 2.58
CA ARG A 129 22.20 14.50 1.40
C ARG A 129 23.09 15.34 0.47
N ASP A 130 24.37 14.95 0.38
CA ASP A 130 25.36 15.67 -0.44
C ASP A 130 25.37 15.23 -1.92
N SER A 131 24.73 14.09 -2.24
CA SER A 131 24.65 13.51 -3.58
C SER A 131 23.45 13.98 -4.40
N GLU A 132 22.55 14.76 -3.80
CA GLU A 132 21.38 15.30 -4.46
C GLU A 132 21.21 16.80 -4.19
N LEU A 133 20.68 17.52 -5.20
CA LEU A 133 20.14 18.85 -5.00
C LEU A 133 18.67 18.73 -4.63
N VAL A 134 18.28 19.20 -3.44
CA VAL A 134 16.91 19.14 -2.94
C VAL A 134 16.35 20.56 -2.77
N ILE A 135 15.20 20.81 -3.39
CA ILE A 135 14.47 22.08 -3.28
C ILE A 135 13.04 21.77 -2.82
N GLU A 136 12.61 22.34 -1.70
CA GLU A 136 11.20 22.31 -1.31
C GLU A 136 10.46 23.39 -2.09
N ILE A 137 9.62 22.98 -3.07
CA ILE A 137 8.89 23.90 -3.97
C ILE A 137 7.69 24.51 -3.23
N GLU A 138 7.01 23.70 -2.45
CA GLU A 138 5.91 24.07 -1.57
C GLU A 138 5.91 23.14 -0.34
N PRO A 139 5.19 23.46 0.74
CA PRO A 139 5.19 22.61 1.94
C PRO A 139 4.88 21.15 1.61
N GLY A 140 5.88 20.28 1.82
CA GLY A 140 5.78 18.84 1.58
C GLY A 140 6.01 18.38 0.14
N LEU A 141 6.24 19.26 -0.82
CA LEU A 141 6.65 18.91 -2.17
C LEU A 141 8.11 19.25 -2.40
N PHE A 142 8.93 18.23 -2.59
CA PHE A 142 10.36 18.36 -2.83
C PHE A 142 10.68 17.97 -4.27
N GLU A 143 11.46 18.78 -4.94
CA GLU A 143 12.13 18.44 -6.19
C GLU A 143 13.55 17.99 -5.86
N ILE A 144 13.91 16.80 -6.32
CA ILE A 144 15.17 16.14 -6.01
C ILE A 144 15.90 15.87 -7.33
N THR A 145 17.06 16.47 -7.48
CA THR A 145 17.94 16.26 -8.63
C THR A 145 19.09 15.37 -8.20
N PHE A 146 19.21 14.18 -8.77
CA PHE A 146 20.35 13.29 -8.55
C PHE A 146 21.55 13.78 -9.35
N LEU A 147 22.70 13.97 -8.69
CA LEU A 147 23.90 14.56 -9.29
C LEU A 147 24.79 13.55 -10.02
N ASP A 148 24.39 12.29 -10.07
CA ASP A 148 25.12 11.18 -10.70
C ASP A 148 24.98 11.09 -12.23
N GLY A 149 24.33 12.07 -12.85
CA GLY A 149 24.21 12.19 -14.33
C GLY A 149 23.21 11.21 -14.96
N THR A 150 22.26 10.72 -14.21
CA THR A 150 21.31 9.70 -14.65
C THR A 150 20.12 10.25 -15.44
N GLU A 151 19.40 9.37 -16.17
CA GLU A 151 18.15 9.71 -16.87
C GLU A 151 17.03 10.14 -15.90
N LEU A 152 17.11 9.73 -14.64
CA LEU A 152 16.16 10.11 -13.58
C LEU A 152 16.59 11.44 -12.93
N GLN A 153 16.69 12.50 -13.72
CA GLN A 153 17.31 13.76 -13.27
C GLN A 153 16.51 14.49 -12.20
N ASN A 154 15.17 14.51 -12.32
CA ASN A 154 14.31 15.25 -11.40
C ASN A 154 13.15 14.39 -10.92
N VAL A 155 13.12 14.13 -9.63
CA VAL A 155 12.03 13.43 -8.97
C VAL A 155 11.26 14.39 -8.07
N LYS A 156 9.93 14.40 -8.18
CA LYS A 156 9.06 15.11 -7.25
C LYS A 156 8.61 14.16 -6.15
N LEU A 157 8.95 14.48 -4.93
CA LEU A 157 8.54 13.72 -3.75
C LEU A 157 7.49 14.50 -2.96
N ARG A 158 6.29 13.95 -2.83
CA ARG A 158 5.18 14.53 -2.06
C ARG A 158 5.10 13.85 -0.69
N ILE A 159 5.45 14.57 0.35
CA ILE A 159 5.26 14.13 1.74
C ILE A 159 3.89 14.60 2.22
N THR A 160 3.02 13.66 2.55
CA THR A 160 1.66 13.95 3.02
C THR A 160 1.51 13.53 4.48
N THR A 161 1.09 14.46 5.33
CA THR A 161 0.73 14.17 6.71
C THR A 161 -0.69 13.60 6.77
N TYR A 162 -0.82 12.39 7.28
CA TYR A 162 -2.10 11.76 7.53
C TYR A 162 -2.24 11.42 9.02
N ALA A 163 -2.83 12.35 9.78
CA ALA A 163 -2.91 12.28 11.25
C ALA A 163 -3.64 11.03 11.77
N ALA A 164 -4.51 10.43 10.97
CA ALA A 164 -5.18 9.19 11.33
C ALA A 164 -4.21 8.01 11.56
N LEU A 165 -2.98 8.06 11.03
CA LEU A 165 -1.94 7.07 11.29
C LEU A 165 -1.42 7.12 12.73
N ASP A 166 -1.55 8.24 13.42
CA ASP A 166 -1.00 8.43 14.78
C ASP A 166 -1.64 7.48 15.80
N GLN A 167 -2.88 7.07 15.56
CA GLN A 167 -3.56 6.08 16.42
C GLN A 167 -2.81 4.75 16.50
N PHE A 168 -2.04 4.39 15.48
CA PHE A 168 -1.28 3.13 15.42
C PHE A 168 0.11 3.22 16.03
N SER A 169 0.58 4.41 16.41
CA SER A 169 1.94 4.64 16.94
C SER A 169 2.26 3.80 18.18
N ARG A 170 1.25 3.41 18.96
CA ARG A 170 1.39 2.61 20.19
C ARG A 170 1.14 1.12 19.97
N THR A 171 0.40 0.74 18.93
CA THR A 171 -0.06 -0.64 18.68
C THR A 171 0.85 -1.39 17.72
N LEU A 172 1.42 -0.74 16.73
CA LEU A 172 2.28 -1.36 15.71
C LEU A 172 3.69 -1.73 16.21
N LYS A 173 3.78 -2.42 17.35
CA LYS A 173 5.09 -2.88 17.89
C LYS A 173 5.72 -4.01 17.08
N GLY A 174 4.91 -4.80 16.36
CA GLY A 174 5.32 -5.97 15.57
C GLY A 174 5.11 -5.83 14.06
N GLY A 175 4.60 -4.71 13.60
CA GLY A 175 4.17 -4.50 12.21
C GLY A 175 2.66 -4.63 12.04
N TRP A 176 2.18 -4.44 10.81
CA TRP A 176 0.78 -4.58 10.43
C TRP A 176 0.36 -6.06 10.51
N HIS A 177 -0.82 -6.31 11.11
CA HIS A 177 -1.31 -7.67 11.30
C HIS A 177 -2.19 -8.12 10.12
N PRO A 178 -2.16 -9.42 9.78
CA PRO A 178 -3.09 -9.97 8.83
C PRO A 178 -4.52 -9.98 9.39
N LEU A 179 -5.50 -9.99 8.49
CA LEU A 179 -6.90 -10.18 8.85
C LEU A 179 -7.10 -11.58 9.44
N ASP A 180 -7.60 -11.66 10.66
CA ASP A 180 -8.05 -12.91 11.26
C ASP A 180 -9.59 -13.05 11.20
N GLU A 181 -10.08 -14.26 11.40
CA GLU A 181 -11.51 -14.56 11.34
C GLU A 181 -12.32 -13.78 12.40
N ALA A 182 -11.74 -13.53 13.57
CA ALA A 182 -12.42 -12.78 14.62
C ALA A 182 -12.60 -11.30 14.24
N THR A 183 -11.59 -10.72 13.58
CA THR A 183 -11.65 -9.35 13.06
C THR A 183 -12.58 -9.27 11.86
N LEU A 184 -12.54 -10.26 10.94
CA LEU A 184 -13.48 -10.31 9.80
C LEU A 184 -14.93 -10.31 10.26
N ARG A 185 -15.27 -11.08 11.32
CA ARG A 185 -16.61 -11.07 11.92
C ARG A 185 -17.05 -9.70 12.47
N LEU A 186 -16.13 -8.82 12.86
CA LEU A 186 -16.51 -7.45 13.23
C LEU A 186 -17.02 -6.66 12.02
N PHE A 187 -16.35 -6.79 10.88
CA PHE A 187 -16.83 -6.18 9.64
C PHE A 187 -18.19 -6.72 9.23
N SER A 188 -18.37 -8.05 9.14
CA SER A 188 -19.66 -8.67 8.78
C SER A 188 -20.82 -8.28 9.69
N ARG A 189 -20.53 -7.84 10.93
CA ARG A 189 -21.54 -7.36 11.88
C ARG A 189 -21.68 -5.84 11.92
N GLY A 190 -21.00 -5.11 11.06
CA GLY A 190 -20.98 -3.65 11.08
C GLY A 190 -20.38 -3.03 12.34
N ALA A 191 -19.63 -3.80 13.15
CA ALA A 191 -18.98 -3.34 14.38
C ALA A 191 -17.64 -2.66 14.01
N THR A 192 -17.70 -1.58 13.27
CA THR A 192 -16.56 -0.92 12.60
C THR A 192 -16.21 0.44 13.20
N ASP A 193 -16.61 0.71 14.44
CA ASP A 193 -16.25 1.95 15.14
C ASP A 193 -14.73 2.09 15.25
N GLY A 194 -14.18 3.22 14.77
CA GLY A 194 -12.74 3.48 14.72
C GLY A 194 -12.02 2.86 13.53
N ALA A 195 -12.69 2.04 12.73
CA ALA A 195 -12.13 1.51 11.48
C ALA A 195 -12.25 2.55 10.37
N ILE A 196 -11.23 3.38 10.23
CA ILE A 196 -11.17 4.44 9.23
C ILE A 196 -11.58 3.90 7.85
N PHE A 197 -12.41 4.65 7.11
CA PHE A 197 -13.04 4.32 5.83
C PHE A 197 -14.22 3.35 5.90
N PHE A 198 -14.48 2.70 7.05
CA PHE A 198 -15.51 1.68 7.20
C PHE A 198 -16.57 2.00 8.25
N GLU A 199 -16.52 3.19 8.88
CA GLU A 199 -17.38 3.58 10.01
C GLU A 199 -18.73 4.19 9.60
N SER A 200 -18.95 4.52 8.33
CA SER A 200 -20.21 5.15 7.91
C SER A 200 -21.39 4.16 8.00
N ASP A 201 -22.57 4.65 8.33
CA ASP A 201 -23.79 3.82 8.39
C ASP A 201 -24.04 3.09 7.07
N LYS A 202 -23.79 3.77 5.93
CA LYS A 202 -23.94 3.17 4.60
C LYS A 202 -22.98 2.01 4.37
N MET A 203 -21.72 2.12 4.84
CA MET A 203 -20.76 1.03 4.72
C MET A 203 -21.15 -0.15 5.64
N ARG A 204 -21.71 0.13 6.82
CA ARG A 204 -22.22 -0.90 7.72
C ARG A 204 -23.40 -1.66 7.12
N GLU A 205 -24.33 -0.96 6.44
CA GLU A 205 -25.40 -1.62 5.67
C GLU A 205 -24.80 -2.55 4.62
N TRP A 206 -23.79 -2.09 3.89
CA TRP A 206 -23.13 -2.90 2.86
C TRP A 206 -22.47 -4.16 3.44
N PHE A 207 -21.89 -4.09 4.64
CA PHE A 207 -21.34 -5.27 5.29
C PHE A 207 -22.42 -6.32 5.64
N PHE A 208 -23.59 -5.89 6.10
CA PHE A 208 -24.71 -6.81 6.34
C PHE A 208 -25.20 -7.45 5.04
N ASP A 209 -25.36 -6.68 3.99
CA ASP A 209 -25.90 -7.18 2.73
C ASP A 209 -24.91 -8.06 1.98
N PHE A 210 -23.63 -7.67 2.00
CA PHE A 210 -22.56 -8.32 1.22
C PHE A 210 -21.94 -9.50 1.95
N ASP A 211 -21.89 -9.48 3.27
CA ASP A 211 -21.23 -10.47 4.14
C ASP A 211 -19.80 -10.81 3.65
N PRO A 212 -18.81 -9.93 3.90
CA PRO A 212 -17.45 -10.12 3.41
C PRO A 212 -16.79 -11.36 4.03
N GLU A 213 -16.15 -12.18 3.21
CA GLU A 213 -15.53 -13.45 3.58
C GLU A 213 -14.01 -13.39 3.56
N SER A 214 -13.44 -12.32 3.02
CA SER A 214 -11.99 -12.20 2.79
C SER A 214 -11.48 -10.77 2.87
N MET A 215 -10.15 -10.63 2.93
CA MET A 215 -9.48 -9.33 2.79
C MET A 215 -9.76 -8.72 1.40
N SER A 216 -9.86 -9.53 0.35
CA SER A 216 -10.20 -9.07 -1.00
C SER A 216 -11.58 -8.43 -1.06
N ASP A 217 -12.56 -8.99 -0.35
CA ASP A 217 -13.89 -8.42 -0.25
C ASP A 217 -13.89 -7.05 0.45
N LEU A 218 -13.13 -6.92 1.54
CA LEU A 218 -12.99 -5.65 2.25
C LEU A 218 -12.30 -4.59 1.37
N VAL A 219 -11.25 -4.97 0.65
CA VAL A 219 -10.55 -4.08 -0.31
C VAL A 219 -11.50 -3.63 -1.42
N LEU A 220 -12.30 -4.56 -1.95
CA LEU A 220 -13.29 -4.28 -2.99
C LEU A 220 -14.36 -3.31 -2.50
N LEU A 221 -14.97 -3.56 -1.36
CA LEU A 221 -15.98 -2.68 -0.77
C LEU A 221 -15.42 -1.28 -0.51
N ASN A 222 -14.20 -1.18 -0.01
CA ASN A 222 -13.52 0.10 0.17
C ASN A 222 -13.29 0.83 -1.16
N ALA A 223 -12.89 0.11 -2.20
CA ALA A 223 -12.61 0.69 -3.52
C ALA A 223 -13.87 1.20 -4.23
N ILE A 224 -15.00 0.54 -4.06
CA ILE A 224 -16.28 0.98 -4.67
C ILE A 224 -17.03 1.99 -3.81
N TYR A 225 -16.69 2.15 -2.53
CA TYR A 225 -17.29 3.16 -1.65
C TYR A 225 -16.79 4.58 -1.95
N TRP A 226 -16.56 4.87 -3.20
CA TRP A 226 -16.18 6.18 -3.71
C TRP A 226 -17.33 6.78 -4.50
N PRO A 227 -17.61 8.10 -4.43
CA PRO A 227 -18.77 8.71 -5.08
C PRO A 227 -19.00 8.32 -6.54
N SER A 228 -17.89 8.17 -7.30
CA SER A 228 -17.95 7.78 -8.72
C SER A 228 -18.22 6.29 -8.96
N ARG A 229 -18.23 5.43 -7.93
CA ARG A 229 -18.34 3.96 -8.05
C ARG A 229 -19.40 3.33 -7.16
N ILE A 230 -19.99 4.10 -6.27
CA ILE A 230 -20.99 3.62 -5.29
C ILE A 230 -22.19 2.94 -5.96
N GLN A 231 -22.50 3.32 -7.19
CA GLN A 231 -23.57 2.71 -8.00
C GLN A 231 -23.25 1.27 -8.46
N LEU A 232 -22.01 0.80 -8.30
CA LEU A 232 -21.62 -0.59 -8.65
C LEU A 232 -22.10 -1.60 -7.59
N PHE A 233 -22.40 -1.16 -6.37
CA PHE A 233 -22.72 -2.07 -5.27
C PHE A 233 -23.92 -2.99 -5.52
N PRO A 234 -25.07 -2.54 -6.04
CA PRO A 234 -26.21 -3.43 -6.29
C PRO A 234 -25.88 -4.57 -7.27
N GLU A 235 -25.14 -4.27 -8.34
CA GLU A 235 -24.76 -5.29 -9.32
C GLU A 235 -23.68 -6.23 -8.73
N LEU A 236 -22.75 -5.71 -7.97
CA LEU A 236 -21.75 -6.51 -7.27
C LEU A 236 -22.41 -7.51 -6.31
N LEU A 237 -23.37 -7.02 -5.51
CA LEU A 237 -24.13 -7.85 -4.57
C LEU A 237 -24.92 -8.95 -5.29
N ARG A 238 -25.63 -8.59 -6.37
CA ARG A 238 -26.37 -9.54 -7.22
C ARG A 238 -25.45 -10.65 -7.72
N ARG A 239 -24.28 -10.31 -8.26
CA ARG A 239 -23.32 -11.29 -8.81
C ARG A 239 -22.75 -12.19 -7.74
N LYS A 240 -22.38 -11.65 -6.58
CA LYS A 240 -21.91 -12.45 -5.45
C LYS A 240 -22.97 -13.48 -5.05
N GLN A 241 -24.22 -13.05 -4.85
CA GLN A 241 -25.34 -13.92 -4.46
C GLN A 241 -25.68 -14.97 -5.52
N ALA A 242 -25.54 -14.64 -6.79
CA ALA A 242 -25.76 -15.57 -7.91
C ALA A 242 -24.59 -16.55 -8.13
N GLY A 243 -23.45 -16.33 -7.47
CA GLY A 243 -22.23 -17.09 -7.73
C GLY A 243 -21.67 -16.86 -9.13
N GLU A 244 -21.97 -15.73 -9.74
CA GLU A 244 -21.51 -15.35 -11.07
C GLU A 244 -20.09 -14.80 -11.01
N PHE A 245 -19.10 -15.58 -11.45
CA PHE A 245 -17.72 -15.19 -11.51
C PHE A 245 -17.23 -15.18 -12.95
N ASP A 246 -16.79 -14.03 -13.43
CA ASP A 246 -15.98 -13.98 -14.64
C ASP A 246 -14.54 -14.39 -14.29
N LYS A 247 -13.96 -15.30 -15.08
CA LYS A 247 -12.58 -15.77 -14.86
C LYS A 247 -11.56 -14.63 -14.95
N GLN A 248 -11.87 -13.59 -15.74
CA GLN A 248 -10.99 -12.46 -15.97
C GLN A 248 -10.93 -11.51 -14.76
N PHE A 249 -12.07 -11.32 -14.05
CA PHE A 249 -12.16 -10.40 -12.92
C PHE A 249 -12.70 -11.11 -11.67
N LYS A 250 -12.11 -12.25 -11.35
CA LYS A 250 -12.59 -13.13 -10.28
C LYS A 250 -12.68 -12.42 -8.92
N ASP A 251 -11.67 -11.61 -8.56
CA ASP A 251 -11.61 -10.90 -7.27
C ASP A 251 -12.63 -9.76 -7.14
N THR A 252 -13.31 -9.42 -8.22
CA THR A 252 -14.29 -8.34 -8.28
C THR A 252 -15.61 -8.79 -8.88
N TYR A 253 -15.91 -10.08 -8.78
CA TYR A 253 -17.18 -10.69 -9.25
C TYR A 253 -17.51 -10.34 -10.71
N GLY A 254 -16.47 -10.29 -11.58
CA GLY A 254 -16.62 -9.98 -12.99
C GLY A 254 -16.83 -8.49 -13.33
N ILE A 255 -16.65 -7.58 -12.39
CA ILE A 255 -16.76 -6.12 -12.61
C ILE A 255 -15.37 -5.50 -12.63
N PRO A 256 -14.99 -4.71 -13.65
CA PRO A 256 -13.74 -3.96 -13.62
C PRO A 256 -13.83 -2.84 -12.58
N VAL A 257 -13.05 -2.94 -11.52
CA VAL A 257 -12.98 -1.98 -10.41
C VAL A 257 -11.58 -1.35 -10.31
N TYR A 258 -10.54 -2.11 -10.63
CA TYR A 258 -9.16 -1.71 -10.43
C TYR A 258 -8.45 -1.32 -11.72
N GLN A 259 -7.57 -0.30 -11.63
CA GLN A 259 -6.71 0.13 -12.74
C GLN A 259 -5.89 -1.04 -13.31
N GLU A 260 -5.45 -1.92 -12.46
CA GLU A 260 -4.64 -3.08 -12.76
C GLU A 260 -5.37 -4.11 -13.65
N GLN A 261 -6.69 -4.10 -13.63
CA GLN A 261 -7.51 -5.02 -14.44
C GLN A 261 -7.62 -4.61 -15.91
N THR A 262 -7.62 -3.31 -16.20
CA THR A 262 -7.90 -2.79 -17.55
C THR A 262 -6.89 -1.76 -18.05
N GLY A 263 -6.08 -1.20 -17.15
CA GLY A 263 -5.21 -0.05 -17.44
C GLY A 263 -5.93 1.30 -17.47
N ASP A 264 -7.23 1.36 -17.15
CA ASP A 264 -7.99 2.61 -17.10
C ASP A 264 -7.62 3.44 -15.85
N PRO A 265 -7.03 4.63 -16.00
CA PRO A 265 -6.62 5.48 -14.88
C PRO A 265 -7.79 6.02 -14.05
N ASN A 266 -9.03 5.94 -14.54
CA ASN A 266 -10.24 6.37 -13.83
C ASN A 266 -10.72 5.32 -12.80
N LEU A 267 -10.21 4.08 -12.87
CA LEU A 267 -10.50 3.03 -11.91
C LEU A 267 -9.69 3.17 -10.63
N ALA A 268 -10.03 2.36 -9.62
CA ALA A 268 -9.36 2.38 -8.32
C ALA A 268 -7.94 1.79 -8.40
N PRO A 269 -6.91 2.42 -7.80
CA PRO A 269 -5.61 1.77 -7.62
C PRO A 269 -5.69 0.70 -6.52
N LYS A 270 -5.65 -0.58 -6.88
CA LYS A 270 -5.82 -1.72 -5.95
C LYS A 270 -4.88 -1.65 -4.75
N GLY A 271 -3.58 -1.42 -5.00
CA GLY A 271 -2.56 -1.33 -3.97
C GLY A 271 -2.84 -0.27 -2.89
N HIS A 272 -3.40 0.90 -3.29
CA HIS A 272 -3.83 1.94 -2.37
C HIS A 272 -4.94 1.45 -1.42
N PHE A 273 -5.97 0.80 -1.97
CA PHE A 273 -7.10 0.33 -1.18
C PHE A 273 -6.73 -0.86 -0.28
N ILE A 274 -5.76 -1.69 -0.67
CA ILE A 274 -5.17 -2.70 0.22
C ILE A 274 -4.56 -2.01 1.44
N GLY A 275 -3.72 -1.00 1.26
CA GLY A 275 -3.12 -0.25 2.36
C GLY A 275 -4.16 0.40 3.28
N ARG A 276 -5.21 1.02 2.72
CA ARG A 276 -6.31 1.60 3.49
C ARG A 276 -7.10 0.54 4.28
N THR A 277 -7.34 -0.62 3.70
CA THR A 277 -8.03 -1.72 4.37
C THR A 277 -7.18 -2.33 5.50
N MET A 278 -5.86 -2.44 5.31
CA MET A 278 -4.94 -2.85 6.39
C MET A 278 -5.03 -1.93 7.61
N MET A 279 -5.18 -0.62 7.40
CA MET A 279 -5.37 0.34 8.51
C MET A 279 -6.69 0.08 9.25
N ALA A 280 -7.77 -0.21 8.55
CA ALA A 280 -9.06 -0.53 9.17
C ALA A 280 -9.01 -1.85 9.95
N VAL A 281 -8.36 -2.88 9.42
CA VAL A 281 -8.13 -4.15 10.12
C VAL A 281 -7.37 -3.90 11.41
N GLU A 282 -6.27 -3.16 11.36
CA GLU A 282 -5.45 -2.84 12.55
C GLU A 282 -6.25 -2.10 13.63
N ALA A 283 -7.13 -1.19 13.22
CA ALA A 283 -7.98 -0.44 14.16
C ALA A 283 -8.95 -1.34 14.93
N LEU A 284 -9.41 -2.43 14.34
CA LEU A 284 -10.38 -3.36 14.96
C LEU A 284 -9.73 -4.47 15.79
N LEU A 285 -8.44 -4.76 15.64
CA LEU A 285 -7.76 -5.83 16.39
C LEU A 285 -7.97 -5.76 17.91
N PRO A 286 -7.95 -4.59 18.57
CA PRO A 286 -8.20 -4.52 20.01
C PRO A 286 -9.60 -4.98 20.44
N TYR A 287 -10.56 -5.01 19.52
CA TYR A 287 -11.96 -5.31 19.79
C TYR A 287 -12.35 -6.76 19.47
N ARG A 288 -11.53 -7.51 18.73
CA ARG A 288 -11.80 -8.88 18.27
C ARG A 288 -12.20 -9.86 19.37
N ASN A 289 -11.72 -9.65 20.60
CA ASN A 289 -12.02 -10.52 21.76
C ASN A 289 -13.17 -9.99 22.64
N LYS A 290 -13.64 -8.75 22.42
CA LYS A 290 -14.70 -8.15 23.25
C LYS A 290 -16.10 -8.63 22.87
N THR A 291 -16.28 -9.22 21.71
CA THR A 291 -17.56 -9.75 21.21
C THR A 291 -17.96 -11.09 21.83
N LYS A 292 -17.13 -11.68 22.70
CA LYS A 292 -17.49 -12.88 23.47
C LYS A 292 -18.33 -12.60 24.72
N LEU A 293 -18.67 -11.34 25.01
CA LEU A 293 -19.31 -10.91 26.27
C LEU A 293 -20.65 -10.19 26.06
N LYS A 294 -21.40 -10.50 24.98
CA LYS A 294 -22.83 -10.14 24.95
C LYS A 294 -23.66 -11.18 24.21
#